data_1708022007e0d6df604c98c6d2cbdd05
#
_entry.id   1708022007e0d6df604c98c6d2cbdd05
#
_cell.length_a   1.000
_cell.length_b   1.000
_cell.length_c   1.000
_cell.angle_alpha   90.00
_cell.angle_beta   90.00
_cell.angle_gamma   90.00
#
_symmetry.space_group_name_H-M   'P 1'
#
loop_
_entity.id
_entity.type
_entity.pdbx_description
1 polymer ?
#
loop_
_entity_poly.entity_id
_entity_poly.type
_entity_poly.pdbx_seq_one_letter_code
_entity_poly.pdbx_strand_id
1 'polypeptide(L)'
;MPFDPPYTAAPDRYESGMPYRRTGRSGLRLPAISLGLWQNFGGADVFETGRAILRRAFDRGVTHFDLANNYGPPYGSAEENFGRVLAADFRAHRDEMILSTKAGWDMWPGPYGDVGSSKKYLIASCDQSLRRMGVDYVDIFYSHRVDPATPLEETMGALVQLHRQGKALYVGISSYEPGLTARAAAILAEEKVPLFIHQPSYSILNRWIERELLATLETLGTGCIAFSPLAQGMLTDKYLSGVPQDARASRGGSLAQTLLSEQNLGTIRALNAIAEARGQTLAQMAIAWVLRDPRVTSALIGARTVAQLDDSLDAVQRLDFSDDELAAIDRAAADGGINIWAESSDIADLPAAQGVPG
;
A
#
# COMPACT_ATOMS: atom_id res chain seq x y z
N MET A 1 29.42 11.92 20.83
CA MET A 1 29.12 11.07 19.68
C MET A 1 29.55 11.83 18.46
N PRO A 2 30.22 11.25 17.44
CA PRO A 2 30.50 11.96 16.24
C PRO A 2 29.15 12.37 15.61
N PHE A 3 29.02 13.63 15.24
CA PHE A 3 27.86 14.12 14.51
C PHE A 3 27.83 13.39 13.16
N ASP A 4 26.84 12.54 12.94
CA ASP A 4 26.56 12.07 11.59
C ASP A 4 26.38 13.29 10.69
N PRO A 5 27.01 13.33 9.53
CA PRO A 5 26.82 14.45 8.61
C PRO A 5 25.33 14.54 8.25
N PRO A 6 24.81 15.75 8.04
CA PRO A 6 23.43 15.92 7.59
C PRO A 6 23.20 15.10 6.30
N TYR A 7 22.05 14.45 6.20
CA TYR A 7 21.68 13.71 5.00
C TYR A 7 21.63 14.67 3.80
N THR A 8 22.22 14.23 2.70
CA THR A 8 22.13 14.89 1.41
C THR A 8 21.58 13.88 0.42
N ALA A 9 20.43 14.20 -0.17
CA ALA A 9 19.80 13.33 -1.16
C ALA A 9 20.69 13.16 -2.40
N ALA A 10 20.71 11.96 -2.99
CA ALA A 10 21.43 11.70 -4.23
C ALA A 10 20.99 12.67 -5.33
N PRO A 11 21.92 13.39 -5.99
CA PRO A 11 21.56 14.38 -7.01
C PRO A 11 20.94 13.73 -8.25
N ASP A 12 21.28 12.49 -8.54
CA ASP A 12 20.84 11.66 -9.66
C ASP A 12 19.64 10.74 -9.33
N ARG A 13 18.95 10.96 -8.17
CA ARG A 13 17.85 10.08 -7.72
C ARG A 13 16.74 9.90 -8.74
N TYR A 14 16.48 10.89 -9.58
CA TYR A 14 15.48 10.82 -10.65
C TYR A 14 15.99 10.20 -11.95
N GLU A 15 17.29 9.89 -12.02
CA GLU A 15 17.94 9.19 -13.14
C GLU A 15 18.14 7.69 -12.84
N SER A 16 17.64 7.23 -11.69
CA SER A 16 17.76 5.84 -11.21
C SER A 16 17.00 4.81 -12.05
N GLY A 17 16.26 5.24 -13.08
CA GLY A 17 15.41 4.38 -13.90
C GLY A 17 14.02 4.11 -13.33
N MET A 18 13.64 4.73 -12.19
CA MET A 18 12.30 4.61 -11.61
C MET A 18 11.25 5.25 -12.54
N PRO A 19 10.29 4.48 -13.09
CA PRO A 19 9.21 5.05 -13.89
C PRO A 19 8.21 5.78 -13.01
N TYR A 20 7.70 6.93 -13.46
CA TYR A 20 6.61 7.66 -12.81
C TYR A 20 5.34 7.54 -13.64
N ARG A 21 4.33 6.86 -13.09
CA ARG A 21 3.08 6.53 -13.76
C ARG A 21 1.98 7.51 -13.37
N ARG A 22 1.19 7.94 -14.33
CA ARG A 22 0.04 8.81 -14.08
C ARG A 22 -1.01 8.09 -13.24
N THR A 23 -1.55 8.76 -12.23
CA THR A 23 -2.57 8.20 -11.33
C THR A 23 -3.96 8.47 -11.92
N GLY A 24 -4.52 7.48 -12.58
CA GLY A 24 -5.80 7.60 -13.28
C GLY A 24 -5.82 8.80 -14.24
N ARG A 25 -6.85 9.65 -14.13
CA ARG A 25 -6.97 10.89 -14.92
C ARG A 25 -6.35 12.12 -14.26
N SER A 26 -5.80 11.96 -13.04
CA SER A 26 -5.16 13.06 -12.31
C SER A 26 -3.88 13.53 -13.00
N GLY A 27 -3.46 14.77 -12.72
CA GLY A 27 -2.14 15.30 -13.09
C GLY A 27 -0.98 14.71 -12.30
N LEU A 28 -1.26 14.11 -11.12
CA LEU A 28 -0.22 13.55 -10.25
C LEU A 28 0.31 12.22 -10.82
N ARG A 29 1.62 12.02 -10.65
CA ARG A 29 2.30 10.77 -10.97
C ARG A 29 2.84 10.16 -9.69
N LEU A 30 2.74 8.82 -9.57
CA LEU A 30 3.42 8.07 -8.54
C LEU A 30 4.60 7.28 -9.13
N PRO A 31 5.66 7.00 -8.34
CA PRO A 31 6.68 6.06 -8.74
C PRO A 31 6.05 4.68 -8.96
N ALA A 32 6.57 3.92 -9.90
CA ALA A 32 6.06 2.56 -10.17
C ALA A 32 6.16 1.65 -8.94
N ILE A 33 7.11 1.94 -8.04
CA ILE A 33 7.23 1.27 -6.74
C ILE A 33 7.16 2.33 -5.64
N SER A 34 6.25 2.11 -4.68
CA SER A 34 6.06 2.93 -3.47
C SER A 34 6.50 2.16 -2.23
N LEU A 35 6.91 2.86 -1.17
CA LEU A 35 7.35 2.24 0.08
C LEU A 35 6.25 2.32 1.16
N GLY A 36 5.77 1.15 1.61
CA GLY A 36 4.84 1.00 2.71
C GLY A 36 5.54 0.82 4.05
N LEU A 37 5.08 1.53 5.05
CA LEU A 37 5.72 1.63 6.37
C LEU A 37 4.94 0.86 7.46
N TRP A 38 4.21 -0.19 7.05
CA TRP A 38 3.43 -0.99 8.01
C TRP A 38 4.30 -1.78 8.99
N GLN A 39 5.36 -2.39 8.50
CA GLN A 39 6.25 -3.26 9.28
C GLN A 39 7.68 -2.73 9.21
N ASN A 40 8.45 -2.95 10.27
CA ASN A 40 9.87 -2.56 10.40
C ASN A 40 10.13 -1.05 10.57
N PHE A 41 9.09 -0.25 10.80
CA PHE A 41 9.20 1.20 11.00
C PHE A 41 8.56 1.67 12.31
N GLY A 42 8.02 0.74 13.12
CA GLY A 42 7.37 1.03 14.40
C GLY A 42 8.35 1.28 15.54
N GLY A 43 7.80 1.55 16.73
CA GLY A 43 8.60 1.80 17.93
C GLY A 43 9.33 0.57 18.49
N ALA A 44 8.94 -0.64 18.08
CA ALA A 44 9.61 -1.89 18.43
C ALA A 44 10.79 -2.22 17.51
N ASP A 45 10.96 -1.49 16.40
CA ASP A 45 11.99 -1.70 15.41
C ASP A 45 13.21 -0.79 15.64
N VAL A 46 14.35 -1.13 15.02
CA VAL A 46 15.55 -0.31 15.10
C VAL A 46 15.40 0.93 14.23
N PHE A 47 15.25 2.09 14.85
CA PHE A 47 15.00 3.37 14.15
C PHE A 47 16.00 3.65 13.02
N GLU A 48 17.32 3.46 13.26
CA GLU A 48 18.35 3.74 12.27
C GLU A 48 18.27 2.80 11.05
N THR A 49 17.75 1.58 11.21
CA THR A 49 17.49 0.68 10.08
C THR A 49 16.36 1.25 9.20
N GLY A 50 15.24 1.66 9.82
CA GLY A 50 14.13 2.30 9.10
C GLY A 50 14.58 3.59 8.41
N ARG A 51 15.35 4.43 9.10
CA ARG A 51 15.93 5.66 8.55
C ARG A 51 16.82 5.41 7.34
N ALA A 52 17.68 4.38 7.41
CA ALA A 52 18.55 4.01 6.29
C ALA A 52 17.73 3.53 5.07
N ILE A 53 16.66 2.75 5.29
CA ILE A 53 15.75 2.30 4.23
C ILE A 53 15.04 3.50 3.59
N LEU A 54 14.53 4.45 4.37
CA LEU A 54 13.86 5.65 3.88
C LEU A 54 14.78 6.52 3.02
N ARG A 55 16.01 6.78 3.49
CA ARG A 55 17.04 7.51 2.74
C ARG A 55 17.36 6.82 1.42
N ARG A 56 17.63 5.51 1.48
CA ARG A 56 17.93 4.73 0.28
C ARG A 56 16.78 4.70 -0.72
N ALA A 57 15.54 4.57 -0.25
CA ALA A 57 14.37 4.61 -1.11
C ALA A 57 14.28 5.95 -1.87
N PHE A 58 14.44 7.06 -1.16
CA PHE A 58 14.44 8.39 -1.77
C PHE A 58 15.59 8.59 -2.77
N ASP A 59 16.79 8.14 -2.42
CA ASP A 59 17.98 8.17 -3.31
C ASP A 59 17.80 7.30 -4.57
N ARG A 60 16.88 6.31 -4.52
CA ARG A 60 16.51 5.45 -5.65
C ARG A 60 15.24 5.91 -6.38
N GLY A 61 14.76 7.14 -6.14
CA GLY A 61 13.61 7.74 -6.83
C GLY A 61 12.25 7.33 -6.29
N VAL A 62 12.16 6.68 -5.13
CA VAL A 62 10.89 6.44 -4.46
C VAL A 62 10.44 7.74 -3.80
N THR A 63 9.38 8.34 -4.33
CA THR A 63 8.83 9.60 -3.81
C THR A 63 7.56 9.39 -2.99
N HIS A 64 6.95 8.21 -3.00
CA HIS A 64 5.72 7.93 -2.27
C HIS A 64 5.97 7.01 -1.07
N PHE A 65 5.60 7.52 0.12
CA PHE A 65 5.69 6.84 1.42
C PHE A 65 4.29 6.67 1.99
N ASP A 66 3.89 5.41 2.24
CA ASP A 66 2.53 5.05 2.61
C ASP A 66 2.46 4.55 4.05
N LEU A 67 1.67 5.25 4.87
CA LEU A 67 1.47 4.99 6.28
C LEU A 67 0.00 4.65 6.61
N ALA A 68 -0.28 4.42 7.87
CA ALA A 68 -1.63 4.44 8.46
C ALA A 68 -1.54 4.82 9.95
N ASN A 69 -2.64 5.32 10.49
CA ASN A 69 -2.71 5.76 11.88
C ASN A 69 -2.33 4.66 12.89
N ASN A 70 -2.64 3.38 12.57
CA ASN A 70 -2.40 2.23 13.44
C ASN A 70 -1.11 1.46 13.11
N TYR A 71 -0.24 1.96 12.21
CA TYR A 71 1.02 1.28 11.92
C TYR A 71 2.01 1.40 13.07
N GLY A 72 2.69 0.30 13.36
CA GLY A 72 3.63 0.12 14.47
C GLY A 72 3.98 -1.35 14.63
N PRO A 73 4.11 -1.91 15.84
CA PRO A 73 3.70 -1.50 17.19
C PRO A 73 4.63 -0.46 17.84
N PRO A 74 4.13 0.31 18.85
CA PRO A 74 2.72 0.55 19.15
C PRO A 74 2.03 1.36 18.06
N TYR A 75 0.69 1.39 18.06
CA TYR A 75 -0.09 2.15 17.08
C TYR A 75 0.35 3.62 17.00
N GLY A 76 0.54 4.13 15.79
CA GLY A 76 1.01 5.49 15.52
C GLY A 76 2.53 5.66 15.50
N SER A 77 3.30 4.68 16.02
CA SER A 77 4.75 4.82 16.13
C SER A 77 5.48 4.84 14.77
N ALA A 78 4.90 4.23 13.72
CA ALA A 78 5.46 4.33 12.39
C ALA A 78 5.37 5.78 11.85
N GLU A 79 4.25 6.47 12.08
CA GLU A 79 4.09 7.90 11.72
C GLU A 79 5.00 8.80 12.55
N GLU A 80 5.18 8.52 13.86
CA GLU A 80 6.12 9.26 14.72
C GLU A 80 7.56 9.11 14.24
N ASN A 81 7.99 7.88 13.95
CA ASN A 81 9.35 7.61 13.47
C ASN A 81 9.57 8.25 12.08
N PHE A 82 8.59 8.14 11.19
CA PHE A 82 8.67 8.81 9.89
C PHE A 82 8.75 10.33 10.05
N GLY A 83 7.95 10.94 10.92
CA GLY A 83 7.98 12.38 11.23
C GLY A 83 9.36 12.84 11.73
N ARG A 84 10.02 12.03 12.56
CA ARG A 84 11.41 12.30 13.03
C ARG A 84 12.39 12.30 11.86
N VAL A 85 12.29 11.32 10.95
CA VAL A 85 13.15 11.25 9.75
C VAL A 85 12.83 12.40 8.80
N LEU A 86 11.56 12.71 8.58
CA LEU A 86 11.13 13.84 7.74
C LEU A 86 11.74 15.17 8.24
N ALA A 87 11.64 15.42 9.54
CA ALA A 87 12.19 16.63 10.15
C ALA A 87 13.73 16.71 10.07
N ALA A 88 14.41 15.57 10.23
CA ALA A 88 15.88 15.53 10.29
C ALA A 88 16.53 15.50 8.90
N ASP A 89 15.94 14.74 7.97
CA ASP A 89 16.57 14.38 6.70
C ASP A 89 15.86 14.95 5.47
N PHE A 90 14.53 15.07 5.50
CA PHE A 90 13.71 15.33 4.30
C PHE A 90 12.95 16.66 4.33
N ARG A 91 13.17 17.51 5.34
CA ARG A 91 12.44 18.78 5.45
C ARG A 91 12.53 19.64 4.18
N ALA A 92 13.72 19.70 3.56
CA ALA A 92 13.95 20.46 2.33
C ALA A 92 13.34 19.79 1.08
N HIS A 93 12.90 18.52 1.21
CA HIS A 93 12.40 17.70 0.11
C HIS A 93 10.89 17.37 0.24
N ARG A 94 10.16 18.02 1.20
CA ARG A 94 8.73 17.74 1.43
C ARG A 94 7.91 17.84 0.14
N ASP A 95 8.18 18.83 -0.68
CA ASP A 95 7.44 19.07 -1.93
C ASP A 95 7.81 18.09 -3.06
N GLU A 96 8.88 17.33 -2.90
CA GLU A 96 9.26 16.23 -3.80
C GLU A 96 8.62 14.89 -3.38
N MET A 97 7.95 14.83 -2.24
CA MET A 97 7.41 13.62 -1.63
C MET A 97 5.89 13.58 -1.68
N ILE A 98 5.36 12.40 -1.87
CA ILE A 98 3.94 12.08 -1.69
C ILE A 98 3.81 11.31 -0.38
N LEU A 99 3.11 11.89 0.59
CA LEU A 99 2.84 11.28 1.87
C LEU A 99 1.40 10.81 1.91
N SER A 100 1.18 9.54 2.21
CA SER A 100 -0.17 9.02 2.40
C SER A 100 -0.35 8.39 3.78
N THR A 101 -1.53 8.54 4.34
CA THR A 101 -1.96 7.83 5.55
C THR A 101 -3.42 7.45 5.49
N LYS A 102 -3.88 6.62 6.42
CA LYS A 102 -5.18 5.97 6.40
C LYS A 102 -5.73 5.81 7.82
N ALA A 103 -7.06 5.69 7.92
CA ALA A 103 -7.75 5.28 9.13
C ALA A 103 -8.94 4.36 8.81
N GLY A 104 -9.25 3.41 9.69
CA GLY A 104 -10.33 2.43 9.50
C GLY A 104 -10.23 1.20 10.42
N TRP A 105 -9.13 1.06 11.15
CA TRP A 105 -8.91 0.03 12.16
C TRP A 105 -8.95 0.66 13.56
N ASP A 106 -9.02 -0.17 14.60
CA ASP A 106 -8.92 0.29 15.98
C ASP A 106 -7.65 1.11 16.24
N MET A 107 -7.78 2.16 17.04
CA MET A 107 -6.66 3.07 17.33
C MET A 107 -6.57 3.48 18.80
N TRP A 108 -7.70 3.68 19.47
CA TRP A 108 -7.78 4.01 20.91
C TRP A 108 -9.00 3.37 21.55
N PRO A 109 -9.01 3.18 22.89
CA PRO A 109 -10.12 2.53 23.59
C PRO A 109 -11.44 3.31 23.50
N GLY A 110 -12.55 2.58 23.54
CA GLY A 110 -13.90 3.12 23.63
C GLY A 110 -14.58 3.31 22.27
N PRO A 111 -15.83 3.77 22.25
CA PRO A 111 -16.71 3.68 21.08
C PRO A 111 -16.36 4.65 19.94
N TYR A 112 -15.34 5.48 20.10
CA TYR A 112 -14.93 6.48 19.09
C TYR A 112 -13.59 6.20 18.46
N GLY A 113 -12.90 5.16 18.89
CA GLY A 113 -11.57 4.79 18.43
C GLY A 113 -11.45 3.32 18.02
N ASP A 114 -12.58 2.61 18.03
CA ASP A 114 -12.72 1.23 17.59
C ASP A 114 -12.72 1.13 16.05
N VAL A 115 -12.73 -0.08 15.54
CA VAL A 115 -12.82 -0.35 14.09
C VAL A 115 -14.01 0.39 13.50
N GLY A 116 -13.76 1.26 12.53
CA GLY A 116 -14.83 2.00 11.90
C GLY A 116 -14.36 3.12 10.98
N SER A 117 -15.34 3.72 10.29
CA SER A 117 -15.11 4.81 9.35
C SER A 117 -16.05 5.99 9.59
N SER A 118 -16.53 6.14 10.82
CA SER A 118 -17.38 7.29 11.18
C SER A 118 -16.64 8.61 10.92
N LYS A 119 -17.39 9.65 10.61
CA LYS A 119 -16.86 10.99 10.36
C LYS A 119 -16.00 11.49 11.54
N LYS A 120 -16.47 11.25 12.79
CA LYS A 120 -15.70 11.60 13.97
C LYS A 120 -14.34 10.90 14.02
N TYR A 121 -14.31 9.60 13.73
CA TYR A 121 -13.11 8.79 13.78
C TYR A 121 -12.11 9.21 12.71
N LEU A 122 -12.54 9.34 11.45
CA LEU A 122 -11.67 9.67 10.33
C LEU A 122 -11.03 11.05 10.50
N ILE A 123 -11.79 12.07 10.91
CA ILE A 123 -11.27 13.42 11.12
C ILE A 123 -10.28 13.45 12.29
N ALA A 124 -10.63 12.84 13.43
CA ALA A 124 -9.74 12.76 14.57
C ALA A 124 -8.44 12.00 14.25
N SER A 125 -8.54 10.91 13.50
CA SER A 125 -7.38 10.11 13.06
C SER A 125 -6.45 10.91 12.15
N CYS A 126 -7.01 11.63 11.17
CA CYS A 126 -6.20 12.49 10.29
C CYS A 126 -5.45 13.55 11.11
N ASP A 127 -6.13 14.24 12.02
CA ASP A 127 -5.52 15.26 12.87
C ASP A 127 -4.40 14.70 13.77
N GLN A 128 -4.57 13.47 14.26
CA GLN A 128 -3.54 12.78 15.03
C GLN A 128 -2.35 12.39 14.15
N SER A 129 -2.61 11.88 12.94
CA SER A 129 -1.58 11.50 11.97
C SER A 129 -0.72 12.69 11.55
N LEU A 130 -1.35 13.85 11.25
CA LEU A 130 -0.63 15.09 10.93
C LEU A 130 0.29 15.51 12.09
N ARG A 131 -0.20 15.45 13.34
CA ARG A 131 0.61 15.79 14.52
C ARG A 131 1.79 14.83 14.72
N ARG A 132 1.58 13.50 14.55
CA ARG A 132 2.66 12.51 14.67
C ARG A 132 3.75 12.71 13.62
N MET A 133 3.36 12.98 12.39
CA MET A 133 4.30 13.22 11.30
C MET A 133 4.91 14.64 11.31
N GLY A 134 4.32 15.58 12.05
CA GLY A 134 4.78 16.98 12.09
C GLY A 134 4.56 17.72 10.77
N VAL A 135 3.44 17.46 10.09
CA VAL A 135 3.06 18.07 8.80
C VAL A 135 1.70 18.74 8.88
N ASP A 136 1.46 19.74 8.04
CA ASP A 136 0.18 20.45 7.97
C ASP A 136 -0.85 19.71 7.12
N TYR A 137 -0.39 18.90 6.16
CA TYR A 137 -1.24 18.10 5.27
C TYR A 137 -0.53 16.81 4.83
N VAL A 138 -1.32 15.83 4.43
CA VAL A 138 -0.88 14.68 3.64
C VAL A 138 -1.31 14.84 2.19
N ASP A 139 -0.56 14.23 1.29
CA ASP A 139 -0.95 14.25 -0.13
C ASP A 139 -2.17 13.37 -0.36
N ILE A 140 -2.24 12.20 0.27
CA ILE A 140 -3.36 11.27 0.12
C ILE A 140 -3.84 10.81 1.51
N PHE A 141 -5.15 10.91 1.76
CA PHE A 141 -5.78 10.29 2.91
C PHE A 141 -6.79 9.22 2.48
N TYR A 142 -6.71 8.03 3.08
CA TYR A 142 -7.57 6.90 2.72
C TYR A 142 -8.58 6.54 3.81
N SER A 143 -9.80 6.17 3.38
CA SER A 143 -10.58 5.21 4.15
C SER A 143 -9.92 3.83 4.02
N HIS A 144 -9.38 3.31 5.13
CA HIS A 144 -8.49 2.14 5.14
C HIS A 144 -9.20 0.83 4.79
N ARG A 145 -10.48 0.75 5.07
CA ARG A 145 -11.36 -0.40 4.80
C ARG A 145 -12.81 0.02 4.79
N VAL A 146 -13.66 -0.84 4.25
CA VAL A 146 -15.11 -0.70 4.39
C VAL A 146 -15.49 -0.88 5.86
N ASP A 147 -16.39 -0.03 6.35
CA ASP A 147 -17.06 -0.18 7.63
C ASP A 147 -18.55 -0.47 7.36
N PRO A 148 -19.00 -1.72 7.57
CA PRO A 148 -20.39 -2.08 7.29
C PRO A 148 -21.40 -1.47 8.29
N ALA A 149 -20.93 -0.91 9.39
CA ALA A 149 -21.78 -0.26 10.40
C ALA A 149 -21.96 1.25 10.16
N THR A 150 -21.18 1.86 9.27
CA THR A 150 -21.25 3.30 8.94
C THR A 150 -21.80 3.51 7.54
N PRO A 151 -22.80 4.40 7.34
CA PRO A 151 -23.26 4.76 6.01
C PRO A 151 -22.10 5.26 5.14
N LEU A 152 -22.07 4.82 3.87
CA LEU A 152 -20.99 5.19 2.96
C LEU A 152 -20.90 6.70 2.74
N GLU A 153 -22.05 7.37 2.75
CA GLU A 153 -22.19 8.81 2.64
C GLU A 153 -21.48 9.55 3.79
N GLU A 154 -21.54 9.01 5.02
CA GLU A 154 -20.83 9.59 6.16
C GLU A 154 -19.32 9.44 6.00
N THR A 155 -18.84 8.27 5.61
CA THR A 155 -17.42 7.99 5.35
C THR A 155 -16.87 8.89 4.25
N MET A 156 -17.56 8.97 3.10
CA MET A 156 -17.14 9.82 1.98
C MET A 156 -17.23 11.30 2.34
N GLY A 157 -18.27 11.71 3.08
CA GLY A 157 -18.41 13.07 3.59
C GLY A 157 -17.29 13.50 4.54
N ALA A 158 -16.69 12.54 5.28
CA ALA A 158 -15.49 12.81 6.08
C ALA A 158 -14.27 13.09 5.19
N LEU A 159 -14.05 12.28 4.13
CA LEU A 159 -12.98 12.50 3.17
C LEU A 159 -13.11 13.84 2.44
N VAL A 160 -14.33 14.19 2.01
CA VAL A 160 -14.63 15.50 1.41
C VAL A 160 -14.28 16.64 2.35
N GLN A 161 -14.63 16.52 3.64
CA GLN A 161 -14.32 17.55 4.64
C GLN A 161 -12.80 17.72 4.83
N LEU A 162 -12.04 16.63 4.93
CA LEU A 162 -10.58 16.67 5.05
C LEU A 162 -9.94 17.32 3.83
N HIS A 163 -10.43 16.99 2.63
CA HIS A 163 -9.97 17.61 1.38
C HIS A 163 -10.25 19.13 1.38
N ARG A 164 -11.49 19.55 1.71
CA ARG A 164 -11.87 20.98 1.76
C ARG A 164 -11.10 21.78 2.81
N GLN A 165 -10.68 21.14 3.91
CA GLN A 165 -9.84 21.75 4.94
C GLN A 165 -8.36 21.85 4.50
N GLY A 166 -7.98 21.30 3.36
CA GLY A 166 -6.59 21.23 2.91
C GLY A 166 -5.71 20.28 3.71
N LYS A 167 -6.29 19.41 4.54
CA LYS A 167 -5.55 18.39 5.31
C LYS A 167 -5.17 17.18 4.48
N ALA A 168 -5.88 16.93 3.39
CA ALA A 168 -5.57 15.94 2.38
C ALA A 168 -5.75 16.56 0.99
N LEU A 169 -4.72 16.53 0.15
CA LEU A 169 -4.81 17.06 -1.22
C LEU A 169 -5.66 16.15 -2.10
N TYR A 170 -5.57 14.85 -1.89
CA TYR A 170 -6.31 13.80 -2.59
C TYR A 170 -6.92 12.83 -1.59
N VAL A 171 -8.00 12.17 -2.01
CA VAL A 171 -8.67 11.15 -1.20
C VAL A 171 -8.68 9.81 -1.90
N GLY A 172 -8.56 8.76 -1.11
CA GLY A 172 -8.52 7.38 -1.58
C GLY A 172 -9.34 6.43 -0.72
N ILE A 173 -9.52 5.23 -1.21
CA ILE A 173 -10.14 4.10 -0.49
C ILE A 173 -9.24 2.87 -0.60
N SER A 174 -9.41 1.92 0.31
CA SER A 174 -8.64 0.68 0.30
C SER A 174 -9.55 -0.53 0.53
N SER A 175 -9.33 -1.60 -0.24
CA SER A 175 -10.04 -2.87 -0.09
C SER A 175 -11.57 -2.80 -0.25
N TYR A 176 -12.08 -1.88 -1.07
CA TYR A 176 -13.49 -1.81 -1.44
C TYR A 176 -13.73 -2.71 -2.67
N GLU A 177 -14.85 -3.46 -2.67
CA GLU A 177 -15.25 -4.21 -3.85
C GLU A 177 -15.72 -3.27 -4.99
N PRO A 178 -15.85 -3.75 -6.25
CA PRO A 178 -16.12 -2.89 -7.40
C PRO A 178 -17.40 -2.04 -7.30
N GLY A 179 -18.51 -2.60 -6.82
CA GLY A 179 -19.80 -1.90 -6.69
C GLY A 179 -19.74 -0.79 -5.64
N LEU A 180 -19.13 -1.07 -4.46
CA LEU A 180 -18.92 -0.06 -3.43
C LEU A 180 -17.91 1.01 -3.87
N THR A 181 -16.88 0.64 -4.64
CA THR A 181 -15.95 1.59 -5.25
C THR A 181 -16.66 2.57 -6.17
N ALA A 182 -17.56 2.07 -7.04
CA ALA A 182 -18.36 2.92 -7.92
C ALA A 182 -19.30 3.84 -7.15
N ARG A 183 -19.97 3.33 -6.10
CA ARG A 183 -20.83 4.15 -5.21
C ARG A 183 -20.05 5.23 -4.48
N ALA A 184 -18.90 4.88 -3.89
CA ALA A 184 -18.01 5.85 -3.22
C ALA A 184 -17.57 6.97 -4.18
N ALA A 185 -17.17 6.60 -5.40
CA ALA A 185 -16.80 7.56 -6.42
C ALA A 185 -17.96 8.48 -6.82
N ALA A 186 -19.18 7.95 -6.92
CA ALA A 186 -20.37 8.75 -7.23
C ALA A 186 -20.66 9.79 -6.14
N ILE A 187 -20.64 9.38 -4.86
CA ILE A 187 -20.85 10.27 -3.71
C ILE A 187 -19.78 11.38 -3.69
N LEU A 188 -18.52 11.03 -3.89
CA LEU A 188 -17.44 12.02 -3.93
C LEU A 188 -17.59 12.98 -5.12
N ALA A 189 -18.04 12.49 -6.28
CA ALA A 189 -18.25 13.30 -7.49
C ALA A 189 -19.38 14.34 -7.32
N GLU A 190 -20.45 14.04 -6.58
CA GLU A 190 -21.50 14.99 -6.23
C GLU A 190 -20.92 16.20 -5.49
N GLU A 191 -19.90 15.95 -4.64
CA GLU A 191 -19.19 16.97 -3.87
C GLU A 191 -18.01 17.62 -4.63
N LYS A 192 -17.84 17.30 -5.92
CA LYS A 192 -16.75 17.78 -6.80
C LYS A 192 -15.34 17.35 -6.32
N VAL A 193 -15.26 16.27 -5.56
CA VAL A 193 -14.01 15.66 -5.12
C VAL A 193 -13.86 14.32 -5.86
N PRO A 194 -12.90 14.17 -6.80
CA PRO A 194 -12.72 12.89 -7.48
C PRO A 194 -12.15 11.83 -6.54
N LEU A 195 -12.60 10.58 -6.68
CA LEU A 195 -11.90 9.45 -6.09
C LEU A 195 -10.55 9.31 -6.81
N PHE A 196 -9.47 9.68 -6.12
CA PHE A 196 -8.15 9.77 -6.72
C PHE A 196 -7.50 8.41 -6.93
N ILE A 197 -7.57 7.52 -5.92
CA ILE A 197 -6.82 6.26 -5.92
C ILE A 197 -7.53 5.20 -5.08
N HIS A 198 -7.40 3.95 -5.50
CA HIS A 198 -7.82 2.77 -4.74
C HIS A 198 -6.60 1.91 -4.41
N GLN A 199 -6.51 1.45 -3.15
CA GLN A 199 -5.41 0.59 -2.68
C GLN A 199 -5.94 -0.83 -2.39
N PRO A 200 -5.89 -1.78 -3.35
CA PRO A 200 -6.26 -3.17 -3.15
C PRO A 200 -5.06 -4.06 -2.86
N SER A 201 -5.27 -5.24 -2.26
CA SER A 201 -4.30 -6.33 -2.26
C SER A 201 -4.23 -6.98 -3.65
N TYR A 202 -3.00 -7.19 -4.16
CA TYR A 202 -2.80 -7.81 -5.47
C TYR A 202 -1.42 -8.47 -5.58
N SER A 203 -1.40 -9.70 -6.06
CA SER A 203 -0.16 -10.45 -6.33
C SER A 203 -0.43 -11.57 -7.33
N ILE A 204 0.61 -12.30 -7.76
CA ILE A 204 0.46 -13.52 -8.58
C ILE A 204 -0.48 -14.53 -7.91
N LEU A 205 -0.48 -14.61 -6.57
CA LEU A 205 -1.28 -15.56 -5.79
C LEU A 205 -2.65 -15.03 -5.36
N ASN A 206 -2.94 -13.75 -5.60
CA ASN A 206 -4.19 -13.08 -5.24
C ASN A 206 -4.62 -12.13 -6.36
N ARG A 207 -5.52 -12.59 -7.23
CA ARG A 207 -5.91 -11.92 -8.48
C ARG A 207 -7.33 -11.35 -8.48
N TRP A 208 -7.96 -11.21 -7.34
CA TRP A 208 -9.36 -10.80 -7.23
C TRP A 208 -9.71 -9.51 -7.98
N ILE A 209 -8.76 -8.57 -8.08
CA ILE A 209 -8.98 -7.28 -8.76
C ILE A 209 -9.08 -7.38 -10.28
N GLU A 210 -8.56 -8.48 -10.88
CA GLU A 210 -8.56 -8.67 -12.34
C GLU A 210 -9.96 -8.92 -12.88
N ARG A 211 -10.89 -9.47 -12.08
CA ARG A 211 -12.24 -9.84 -12.50
C ARG A 211 -13.05 -8.62 -12.94
N GLU A 212 -13.05 -7.56 -12.13
CA GLU A 212 -13.90 -6.40 -12.35
C GLU A 212 -13.27 -5.07 -11.86
N LEU A 213 -12.56 -5.07 -10.73
CA LEU A 213 -12.10 -3.84 -10.09
C LEU A 213 -11.21 -2.99 -10.99
N LEU A 214 -10.26 -3.57 -11.71
CA LEU A 214 -9.39 -2.82 -12.62
C LEU A 214 -10.18 -2.11 -13.74
N ALA A 215 -11.20 -2.76 -14.29
CA ALA A 215 -12.08 -2.15 -15.31
C ALA A 215 -12.94 -1.03 -14.70
N THR A 216 -13.44 -1.21 -13.47
CA THR A 216 -14.16 -0.18 -12.73
C THR A 216 -13.28 1.06 -12.51
N LEU A 217 -12.04 0.88 -12.02
CA LEU A 217 -11.10 1.98 -11.79
C LEU A 217 -10.75 2.72 -13.07
N GLU A 218 -10.53 2.00 -14.17
CA GLU A 218 -10.26 2.59 -15.48
C GLU A 218 -11.43 3.46 -15.95
N THR A 219 -12.66 2.97 -15.84
CA THR A 219 -13.88 3.70 -16.19
C THR A 219 -14.02 4.97 -15.34
N LEU A 220 -13.76 4.89 -14.05
CA LEU A 220 -13.81 6.03 -13.13
C LEU A 220 -12.64 7.01 -13.33
N GLY A 221 -11.55 6.58 -13.96
CA GLY A 221 -10.31 7.35 -14.07
C GLY A 221 -9.57 7.46 -12.73
N THR A 222 -9.73 6.46 -11.88
CA THR A 222 -9.13 6.34 -10.56
C THR A 222 -7.83 5.53 -10.65
N GLY A 223 -6.79 5.95 -9.93
CA GLY A 223 -5.53 5.20 -9.87
C GLY A 223 -5.66 3.91 -9.05
N CYS A 224 -4.72 2.98 -9.27
CA CYS A 224 -4.60 1.74 -8.52
C CYS A 224 -3.19 1.61 -7.93
N ILE A 225 -3.09 1.45 -6.61
CA ILE A 225 -1.84 1.11 -5.93
C ILE A 225 -1.97 -0.24 -5.24
N ALA A 226 -1.21 -1.22 -5.69
CA ALA A 226 -1.34 -2.61 -5.24
C ALA A 226 -0.47 -2.87 -4.01
N PHE A 227 -1.08 -3.20 -2.87
CA PHE A 227 -0.33 -3.65 -1.70
C PHE A 227 -0.18 -5.18 -1.66
N SER A 228 0.80 -5.66 -0.87
CA SER A 228 1.18 -7.08 -0.78
C SER A 228 1.57 -7.75 -2.11
N PRO A 229 2.31 -7.09 -3.01
CA PRO A 229 2.73 -7.69 -4.29
C PRO A 229 3.56 -8.96 -4.11
N LEU A 230 4.23 -9.10 -2.96
CA LEU A 230 5.00 -10.28 -2.57
C LEU A 230 4.22 -11.29 -1.73
N ALA A 231 2.89 -11.22 -1.67
CA ALA A 231 2.03 -12.11 -0.90
C ALA A 231 2.56 -12.35 0.53
N GLN A 232 2.80 -11.28 1.30
CA GLN A 232 3.36 -11.32 2.67
C GLN A 232 4.76 -11.96 2.75
N GLY A 233 5.53 -11.93 1.67
CA GLY A 233 6.87 -12.52 1.56
C GLY A 233 6.88 -13.96 1.05
N MET A 234 5.74 -14.55 0.67
CA MET A 234 5.69 -15.87 0.03
C MET A 234 6.39 -15.87 -1.33
N LEU A 235 6.31 -14.77 -2.07
CA LEU A 235 6.95 -14.60 -3.38
C LEU A 235 8.37 -14.01 -3.23
N THR A 236 9.16 -14.62 -2.34
CA THR A 236 10.59 -14.36 -2.15
C THR A 236 11.34 -15.68 -2.02
N ASP A 237 12.66 -15.65 -2.03
CA ASP A 237 13.54 -16.81 -1.82
C ASP A 237 13.39 -17.46 -0.44
N LYS A 238 12.81 -16.73 0.51
CA LYS A 238 12.71 -17.11 1.93
C LYS A 238 12.09 -18.49 2.18
N TYR A 239 11.16 -18.91 1.33
CA TYR A 239 10.41 -20.16 1.50
C TYR A 239 10.82 -21.27 0.53
N LEU A 240 11.80 -21.05 -0.34
CA LEU A 240 12.26 -22.04 -1.34
C LEU A 240 12.82 -23.31 -0.68
N SER A 241 13.54 -23.14 0.43
CA SER A 241 14.15 -24.25 1.19
C SER A 241 13.29 -24.74 2.38
N GLY A 242 12.03 -24.29 2.48
CA GLY A 242 11.13 -24.59 3.60
C GLY A 242 10.79 -23.37 4.43
N VAL A 243 10.06 -23.58 5.55
CA VAL A 243 9.62 -22.47 6.43
C VAL A 243 10.70 -22.17 7.48
N PRO A 244 11.36 -21.00 7.43
CA PRO A 244 12.33 -20.62 8.46
C PRO A 244 11.67 -20.45 9.84
N GLN A 245 12.39 -20.79 10.91
CA GLN A 245 11.89 -20.66 12.29
C GLN A 245 11.59 -19.21 12.70
N ASP A 246 12.26 -18.24 12.09
CA ASP A 246 12.07 -16.80 12.31
C ASP A 246 11.05 -16.15 11.36
N ALA A 247 10.37 -16.95 10.53
CA ALA A 247 9.35 -16.46 9.61
C ALA A 247 8.14 -15.85 10.35
N ARG A 248 7.44 -14.90 9.72
CA ARG A 248 6.18 -14.34 10.25
C ARG A 248 5.14 -15.40 10.56
N ALA A 249 5.04 -16.44 9.70
CA ALA A 249 4.17 -17.59 9.90
C ALA A 249 4.46 -18.34 11.21
N SER A 250 5.71 -18.34 11.67
CA SER A 250 6.12 -18.99 12.91
C SER A 250 5.87 -18.14 14.16
N ARG A 251 5.57 -16.85 14.01
CA ARG A 251 5.39 -15.86 15.09
C ARG A 251 3.94 -15.41 15.30
N GLY A 252 2.96 -16.08 14.66
CA GLY A 252 1.55 -15.69 14.74
C GLY A 252 1.20 -14.37 14.07
N GLY A 253 1.98 -13.97 13.03
CA GLY A 253 1.72 -12.78 12.23
C GLY A 253 0.58 -12.93 11.24
N SER A 254 0.37 -11.93 10.38
CA SER A 254 -0.71 -11.87 9.37
C SER A 254 -0.68 -13.00 8.32
N LEU A 255 0.47 -13.69 8.15
CA LEU A 255 0.58 -14.87 7.30
C LEU A 255 0.29 -16.12 8.12
N ALA A 256 -0.85 -16.74 7.89
CA ALA A 256 -1.20 -18.01 8.55
C ALA A 256 -0.30 -19.15 8.06
N GLN A 257 0.13 -20.03 8.97
CA GLN A 257 0.97 -21.18 8.64
C GLN A 257 0.28 -22.13 7.65
N THR A 258 -1.06 -22.16 7.63
CA THR A 258 -1.89 -22.93 6.69
C THR A 258 -1.69 -22.51 5.23
N LEU A 259 -1.25 -21.26 4.98
CA LEU A 259 -0.95 -20.78 3.63
C LEU A 259 0.38 -21.31 3.07
N LEU A 260 1.22 -21.91 3.91
CA LEU A 260 2.49 -22.51 3.52
C LEU A 260 2.36 -24.05 3.33
N SER A 261 1.28 -24.48 2.67
CA SER A 261 1.07 -25.88 2.29
C SER A 261 2.14 -26.34 1.26
N GLU A 262 2.39 -27.67 1.16
CA GLU A 262 3.29 -28.20 0.14
C GLU A 262 2.85 -27.84 -1.29
N GLN A 263 1.57 -27.70 -1.53
CA GLN A 263 1.05 -27.23 -2.81
C GLN A 263 1.51 -25.79 -3.09
N ASN A 264 1.35 -24.88 -2.13
CA ASN A 264 1.77 -23.49 -2.29
C ASN A 264 3.30 -23.36 -2.40
N LEU A 265 4.05 -24.18 -1.63
CA LEU A 265 5.51 -24.23 -1.75
C LEU A 265 5.95 -24.77 -3.13
N GLY A 266 5.23 -25.73 -3.68
CA GLY A 266 5.43 -26.21 -5.06
C GLY A 266 5.22 -25.12 -6.10
N THR A 267 4.14 -24.34 -5.96
CA THR A 267 3.86 -23.16 -6.78
C THR A 267 4.98 -22.12 -6.69
N ILE A 268 5.45 -21.80 -5.48
CA ILE A 268 6.54 -20.84 -5.28
C ILE A 268 7.83 -21.30 -5.97
N ARG A 269 8.19 -22.59 -5.88
CA ARG A 269 9.36 -23.15 -6.56
C ARG A 269 9.23 -23.08 -8.09
N ALA A 270 8.04 -23.36 -8.63
CA ALA A 270 7.78 -23.26 -10.08
C ALA A 270 7.89 -21.81 -10.56
N LEU A 271 7.34 -20.86 -9.81
CA LEU A 271 7.46 -19.43 -10.11
C LEU A 271 8.92 -18.95 -10.02
N ASN A 272 9.70 -19.45 -9.05
CA ASN A 272 11.12 -19.11 -8.94
C ASN A 272 11.93 -19.59 -10.15
N ALA A 273 11.66 -20.78 -10.67
CA ALA A 273 12.32 -21.26 -11.89
C ALA A 273 12.03 -20.37 -13.10
N ILE A 274 10.81 -19.82 -13.20
CA ILE A 274 10.47 -18.84 -14.25
C ILE A 274 11.26 -17.53 -14.03
N ALA A 275 11.33 -17.04 -12.79
CA ALA A 275 12.08 -15.83 -12.45
C ALA A 275 13.57 -15.97 -12.80
N GLU A 276 14.20 -17.09 -12.44
CA GLU A 276 15.59 -17.39 -12.77
C GLU A 276 15.84 -17.42 -14.30
N ALA A 277 14.93 -18.04 -15.07
CA ALA A 277 15.00 -18.05 -16.53
C ALA A 277 14.88 -16.64 -17.13
N ARG A 278 14.20 -15.73 -16.43
CA ARG A 278 14.11 -14.31 -16.77
C ARG A 278 15.33 -13.49 -16.33
N GLY A 279 16.25 -14.06 -15.55
CA GLY A 279 17.36 -13.33 -14.93
C GLY A 279 16.91 -12.36 -13.82
N GLN A 280 15.81 -12.66 -13.16
CA GLN A 280 15.25 -11.90 -12.05
C GLN A 280 15.19 -12.76 -10.79
N THR A 281 15.20 -12.13 -9.62
CA THR A 281 14.75 -12.80 -8.39
C THR A 281 13.23 -13.03 -8.43
N LEU A 282 12.73 -13.97 -7.63
CA LEU A 282 11.27 -14.19 -7.53
C LEU A 282 10.54 -12.90 -7.09
N ALA A 283 11.13 -12.14 -6.18
CA ALA A 283 10.58 -10.86 -5.73
C ALA A 283 10.51 -9.83 -6.86
N GLN A 284 11.58 -9.69 -7.65
CA GLN A 284 11.61 -8.78 -8.80
C GLN A 284 10.55 -9.17 -9.84
N MET A 285 10.47 -10.47 -10.19
CA MET A 285 9.45 -10.94 -11.14
C MET A 285 8.03 -10.70 -10.61
N ALA A 286 7.78 -10.97 -9.33
CA ALA A 286 6.44 -10.76 -8.73
C ALA A 286 6.01 -9.29 -8.75
N ILE A 287 6.92 -8.36 -8.45
CA ILE A 287 6.66 -6.91 -8.52
C ILE A 287 6.46 -6.49 -9.98
N ALA A 288 7.33 -6.92 -10.90
CA ALA A 288 7.20 -6.63 -12.33
C ALA A 288 5.86 -7.14 -12.88
N TRP A 289 5.43 -8.35 -12.44
CA TRP A 289 4.16 -8.93 -12.86
C TRP A 289 2.94 -8.09 -12.38
N VAL A 290 2.95 -7.59 -11.16
CA VAL A 290 1.92 -6.67 -10.67
C VAL A 290 1.88 -5.39 -11.51
N LEU A 291 3.03 -4.89 -11.91
CA LEU A 291 3.18 -3.67 -12.71
C LEU A 291 2.97 -3.88 -14.22
N ARG A 292 2.80 -5.13 -14.70
CA ARG A 292 2.58 -5.41 -16.14
C ARG A 292 1.29 -4.79 -16.68
N ASP A 293 0.26 -4.70 -15.82
CA ASP A 293 -1.01 -4.07 -16.17
C ASP A 293 -0.88 -2.55 -16.07
N PRO A 294 -1.08 -1.81 -17.16
CA PRO A 294 -0.94 -0.34 -17.15
C PRO A 294 -1.95 0.37 -16.25
N ARG A 295 -3.04 -0.29 -15.85
CA ARG A 295 -4.04 0.22 -14.91
C ARG A 295 -3.53 0.24 -13.47
N VAL A 296 -2.50 -0.56 -13.15
CA VAL A 296 -1.82 -0.51 -11.85
C VAL A 296 -0.78 0.61 -11.88
N THR A 297 -1.04 1.67 -11.13
CA THR A 297 -0.17 2.85 -11.06
C THR A 297 1.14 2.55 -10.34
N SER A 298 1.07 1.85 -9.20
CA SER A 298 2.22 1.59 -8.35
C SER A 298 2.08 0.28 -7.58
N ALA A 299 3.19 -0.40 -7.34
CA ALA A 299 3.29 -1.53 -6.42
C ALA A 299 3.83 -1.04 -5.06
N LEU A 300 3.08 -1.30 -3.99
CA LEU A 300 3.45 -0.89 -2.64
C LEU A 300 4.20 -2.02 -1.94
N ILE A 301 5.50 -1.82 -1.75
CA ILE A 301 6.40 -2.80 -1.13
C ILE A 301 6.73 -2.41 0.32
N GLY A 302 7.10 -3.41 1.12
CA GLY A 302 7.78 -3.22 2.40
C GLY A 302 9.22 -3.75 2.32
N ALA A 303 10.11 -3.21 3.14
CA ALA A 303 11.49 -3.70 3.26
C ALA A 303 11.90 -3.80 4.72
N ARG A 304 12.74 -4.80 5.04
CA ARG A 304 13.35 -5.00 6.37
C ARG A 304 14.82 -4.56 6.39
N THR A 305 15.46 -4.54 5.24
CA THR A 305 16.86 -4.13 5.06
C THR A 305 17.01 -3.32 3.77
N VAL A 306 18.07 -2.54 3.67
CA VAL A 306 18.42 -1.80 2.46
C VAL A 306 18.63 -2.76 1.27
N ALA A 307 19.25 -3.92 1.50
CA ALA A 307 19.46 -4.91 0.44
C ALA A 307 18.13 -5.46 -0.13
N GLN A 308 17.12 -5.73 0.73
CA GLN A 308 15.80 -6.14 0.28
C GLN A 308 15.07 -5.02 -0.48
N LEU A 309 15.25 -3.77 -0.05
CA LEU A 309 14.72 -2.62 -0.77
C LEU A 309 15.33 -2.55 -2.17
N ASP A 310 16.67 -2.59 -2.27
CA ASP A 310 17.38 -2.50 -3.55
C ASP A 310 16.97 -3.62 -4.49
N ASP A 311 16.90 -4.88 -4.02
CA ASP A 311 16.40 -6.01 -4.81
C ASP A 311 14.99 -5.77 -5.35
N SER A 312 14.07 -5.29 -4.50
CA SER A 312 12.70 -4.98 -4.91
C SER A 312 12.63 -3.83 -5.92
N LEU A 313 13.45 -2.78 -5.75
CA LEU A 313 13.50 -1.65 -6.68
C LEU A 313 14.08 -2.02 -8.04
N ASP A 314 14.98 -2.99 -8.10
CA ASP A 314 15.55 -3.47 -9.36
C ASP A 314 14.52 -4.20 -10.26
N ALA A 315 13.33 -4.51 -9.75
CA ALA A 315 12.22 -5.01 -10.56
C ALA A 315 11.87 -4.10 -11.75
N VAL A 316 12.08 -2.78 -11.63
CA VAL A 316 11.77 -1.81 -12.70
C VAL A 316 12.68 -1.94 -13.92
N GLN A 317 13.81 -2.65 -13.80
CA GLN A 317 14.74 -2.84 -14.91
C GLN A 317 14.16 -3.77 -16.00
N ARG A 318 13.19 -4.63 -15.65
CA ARG A 318 12.52 -5.53 -16.59
C ARG A 318 11.05 -5.73 -16.23
N LEU A 319 10.18 -4.89 -16.78
CA LEU A 319 8.73 -4.91 -16.53
C LEU A 319 7.93 -5.64 -17.63
N ASP A 320 8.53 -5.88 -18.78
CA ASP A 320 7.92 -6.57 -19.91
C ASP A 320 7.89 -8.09 -19.70
N PHE A 321 6.85 -8.71 -20.21
CA PHE A 321 6.68 -10.17 -20.22
C PHE A 321 6.31 -10.61 -21.63
N SER A 322 6.86 -11.75 -22.07
CA SER A 322 6.37 -12.44 -23.26
C SER A 322 5.06 -13.19 -22.93
N ASP A 323 4.28 -13.51 -23.97
CA ASP A 323 3.06 -14.32 -23.83
C ASP A 323 3.37 -15.70 -23.24
N ASP A 324 4.51 -16.30 -23.61
CA ASP A 324 4.96 -17.59 -23.08
C ASP A 324 5.29 -17.52 -21.57
N GLU A 325 5.93 -16.43 -21.12
CA GLU A 325 6.22 -16.19 -19.70
C GLU A 325 4.93 -16.02 -18.91
N LEU A 326 3.98 -15.22 -19.40
CA LEU A 326 2.68 -15.04 -18.75
C LEU A 326 1.90 -16.36 -18.69
N ALA A 327 1.87 -17.13 -19.80
CA ALA A 327 1.23 -18.43 -19.82
C ALA A 327 1.89 -19.43 -18.86
N ALA A 328 3.22 -19.38 -18.68
CA ALA A 328 3.92 -20.21 -17.73
C ALA A 328 3.58 -19.83 -16.27
N ILE A 329 3.53 -18.54 -15.97
CA ILE A 329 3.09 -18.02 -14.66
C ILE A 329 1.65 -18.45 -14.37
N ASP A 330 0.74 -18.32 -15.34
CA ASP A 330 -0.67 -18.70 -15.19
C ASP A 330 -0.85 -20.20 -14.95
N ARG A 331 -0.04 -21.04 -15.60
CA ARG A 331 -0.04 -22.49 -15.34
C ARG A 331 0.51 -22.86 -13.96
N ALA A 332 1.54 -22.13 -13.49
CA ALA A 332 2.16 -22.38 -12.20
C ALA A 332 1.31 -21.88 -11.03
N ALA A 333 0.64 -20.76 -11.19
CA ALA A 333 -0.14 -20.07 -10.17
C ALA A 333 -1.53 -19.71 -10.72
N ALA A 334 -2.39 -20.72 -10.90
CA ALA A 334 -3.82 -20.44 -10.93
C ALA A 334 -4.19 -19.73 -9.64
N ASP A 335 -5.15 -18.76 -9.69
CA ASP A 335 -5.58 -17.98 -8.52
C ASP A 335 -5.70 -18.89 -7.29
N GLY A 336 -4.73 -18.80 -6.38
CA GLY A 336 -4.61 -19.70 -5.22
C GLY A 336 -5.59 -19.34 -4.11
N GLY A 337 -6.46 -18.33 -4.32
CA GLY A 337 -7.41 -17.84 -3.33
C GLY A 337 -6.72 -17.28 -2.07
N ILE A 338 -5.46 -16.87 -2.16
CA ILE A 338 -4.68 -16.34 -1.03
C ILE A 338 -5.02 -14.86 -0.83
N ASN A 339 -6.30 -14.56 -0.60
CA ASN A 339 -6.72 -13.23 -0.17
C ASN A 339 -6.86 -13.21 1.36
N ILE A 340 -5.78 -12.91 2.07
CA ILE A 340 -5.79 -12.75 3.53
C ILE A 340 -6.57 -11.52 4.01
N TRP A 341 -7.04 -10.69 3.07
CA TRP A 341 -7.80 -9.47 3.32
C TRP A 341 -9.25 -9.58 2.81
N ALA A 342 -9.72 -10.82 2.54
CA ALA A 342 -11.08 -11.11 2.05
C ALA A 342 -12.17 -10.47 2.94
N GLU A 343 -12.02 -10.53 4.25
CA GLU A 343 -12.97 -9.89 5.20
C GLU A 343 -13.22 -8.40 4.92
N SER A 344 -12.26 -7.71 4.29
CA SER A 344 -12.42 -6.30 3.93
C SER A 344 -12.85 -6.09 2.49
N SER A 345 -12.40 -6.97 1.56
CA SER A 345 -12.63 -6.83 0.12
C SER A 345 -13.90 -7.54 -0.38
N ASP A 346 -14.50 -8.43 0.42
CA ASP A 346 -15.68 -9.19 0.03
C ASP A 346 -17.00 -8.61 0.59
N ILE A 347 -16.95 -7.41 1.18
CA ILE A 347 -18.14 -6.67 1.63
C ILE A 347 -18.77 -6.03 0.41
N ALA A 348 -19.85 -6.65 -0.12
CA ALA A 348 -20.54 -6.19 -1.32
C ALA A 348 -21.68 -5.19 -1.04
N ASP A 349 -22.36 -5.31 0.13
CA ASP A 349 -23.52 -4.51 0.46
C ASP A 349 -23.35 -3.80 1.81
N LEU A 350 -23.58 -2.49 1.80
CA LEU A 350 -23.79 -1.70 3.02
C LEU A 350 -25.29 -1.50 3.23
N PRO A 351 -25.79 -1.49 4.50
CA PRO A 351 -27.15 -1.13 4.76
C PRO A 351 -27.45 0.23 4.10
N ALA A 352 -28.57 0.31 3.38
CA ALA A 352 -29.04 1.58 2.87
C ALA A 352 -29.21 2.54 4.06
N ALA A 353 -28.79 3.81 3.89
CA ALA A 353 -29.06 4.82 4.88
C ALA A 353 -30.57 4.77 5.20
N GLN A 354 -30.93 4.35 6.41
CA GLN A 354 -32.33 4.41 6.84
C GLN A 354 -32.68 5.88 6.80
N GLY A 355 -33.58 6.25 5.86
CA GLY A 355 -34.07 7.60 5.78
C GLY A 355 -34.59 8.01 7.17
N VAL A 356 -34.06 9.11 7.69
CA VAL A 356 -34.55 9.69 8.91
C VAL A 356 -36.04 9.97 8.65
N PRO A 357 -36.99 9.37 9.39
CA PRO A 357 -38.39 9.73 9.26
C PRO A 357 -38.51 11.22 9.61
N GLY A 358 -39.02 12.01 8.66
CA GLY A 358 -39.24 13.44 8.78
C GLY A 358 -40.25 13.79 9.86
#